data_01a447da55559e887c344ca07c2f19ae
#
_entry.id   01a447da55559e887c344ca07c2f19ae
#
_cell.length_a   1.000
_cell.length_b   1.000
_cell.length_c   1.000
_cell.angle_alpha   90.00
_cell.angle_beta   90.00
_cell.angle_gamma   90.00
#
_symmetry.space_group_name_H-M   'P 1'
#
loop_
_entity.id
_entity.type
_entity.pdbx_description
1 polymer ?
#
loop_
_entity_poly.entity_id
_entity_poly.type
_entity_poly.pdbx_seq_one_letter_code
_entity_poly.pdbx_strand_id
1 'polypeptide(L)'
;MRNQPHVPTSDDKQKGEELLLERMFKLKENGTDVKTEVIAGLTTFMTMAYIIFVNPDILSAAGMPFGAVMTATVLSAGITTILAGLIANYPYALASGMGLNAFFAFVVSAQAGWQAALGVVFLSGVVFLILALTGAINVIDASIP
;
A
#
# COMPACT_ATOMS: atom_id res chain seq x y z
N MET A 1 -22.41 -17.97 48.41
CA MET A 1 -22.50 -16.89 47.41
C MET A 1 -21.92 -17.41 46.11
N ARG A 2 -22.73 -17.66 45.07
CA ARG A 2 -22.23 -18.13 43.76
C ARG A 2 -21.60 -16.96 43.04
N ASN A 3 -20.31 -17.06 42.75
CA ASN A 3 -19.62 -16.14 41.85
C ASN A 3 -20.23 -16.34 40.43
N GLN A 4 -21.08 -15.43 39.99
CA GLN A 4 -21.60 -15.42 38.64
C GLN A 4 -20.45 -15.03 37.70
N PRO A 5 -20.20 -15.76 36.60
CA PRO A 5 -19.20 -15.36 35.62
C PRO A 5 -19.61 -13.99 35.04
N HIS A 6 -18.72 -13.02 35.13
CA HIS A 6 -18.90 -11.69 34.53
C HIS A 6 -19.00 -11.84 33.01
N VAL A 7 -20.19 -11.60 32.46
CA VAL A 7 -20.41 -11.53 31.00
C VAL A 7 -19.97 -10.15 30.56
N PRO A 8 -18.94 -10.03 29.70
CA PRO A 8 -18.45 -8.72 29.25
C PRO A 8 -19.57 -7.96 28.54
N THR A 9 -19.80 -6.73 28.99
CA THR A 9 -20.76 -5.82 28.39
C THR A 9 -20.26 -5.28 27.06
N SER A 10 -21.14 -4.67 26.25
CA SER A 10 -20.74 -3.98 25.00
C SER A 10 -19.67 -2.91 25.25
N ASP A 11 -19.75 -2.22 26.37
CA ASP A 11 -18.76 -1.20 26.78
C ASP A 11 -17.38 -1.81 27.09
N ASP A 12 -17.33 -2.99 27.70
CA ASP A 12 -16.07 -3.67 28.00
C ASP A 12 -15.38 -4.14 26.72
N LYS A 13 -16.16 -4.56 25.70
CA LYS A 13 -15.62 -4.92 24.39
C LYS A 13 -15.08 -3.71 23.64
N GLN A 14 -15.83 -2.62 23.58
CA GLN A 14 -15.38 -1.39 22.93
C GLN A 14 -14.09 -0.85 23.56
N LYS A 15 -14.03 -0.83 24.88
CA LYS A 15 -12.84 -0.40 25.62
C LYS A 15 -11.64 -1.32 25.39
N GLY A 16 -11.88 -2.62 25.21
CA GLY A 16 -10.85 -3.59 24.83
C GLY A 16 -10.32 -3.36 23.42
N GLU A 17 -11.20 -3.08 22.47
CA GLU A 17 -10.84 -2.77 21.07
C GLU A 17 -10.06 -1.46 20.95
N GLU A 18 -10.50 -0.40 21.65
CA GLU A 18 -9.78 0.88 21.71
C GLU A 18 -8.36 0.72 22.30
N LEU A 19 -8.22 -0.08 23.35
CA LEU A 19 -6.92 -0.38 23.96
C LEU A 19 -5.99 -1.16 23.01
N LEU A 20 -6.53 -2.09 22.22
CA LEU A 20 -5.75 -2.83 21.23
C LEU A 20 -5.29 -1.92 20.10
N LEU A 21 -6.18 -1.06 19.58
CA LEU A 21 -5.85 -0.10 18.52
C LEU A 21 -4.81 0.92 19.01
N GLU A 22 -4.97 1.41 20.23
CA GLU A 22 -4.00 2.31 20.86
C GLU A 22 -2.62 1.67 20.98
N ARG A 23 -2.58 0.39 21.39
CA ARG A 23 -1.33 -0.34 21.56
C ARG A 23 -0.63 -0.65 20.22
N MET A 24 -1.41 -0.87 19.15
CA MET A 24 -0.88 -1.17 17.81
C MET A 24 -0.46 0.09 17.07
N PHE A 25 -1.27 1.16 17.13
CA PHE A 25 -1.10 2.33 16.28
C PHE A 25 -0.65 3.59 17.03
N LYS A 26 -0.54 3.53 18.37
CA LYS A 26 -0.07 4.63 19.23
C LYS A 26 -0.82 5.96 18.95
N LEU A 27 -2.13 5.87 18.85
CA LEU A 27 -3.00 6.97 18.44
C LEU A 27 -2.81 8.24 19.28
N LYS A 28 -2.71 8.09 20.62
CA LYS A 28 -2.50 9.21 21.53
C LYS A 28 -1.11 9.83 21.39
N GLU A 29 -0.10 9.00 21.17
CA GLU A 29 1.29 9.43 20.93
C GLU A 29 1.37 10.25 19.64
N ASN A 30 0.60 9.84 18.61
CA ASN A 30 0.48 10.53 17.33
C ASN A 30 -0.51 11.72 17.34
N GLY A 31 -1.18 11.98 18.47
CA GLY A 31 -2.11 13.10 18.62
C GLY A 31 -3.41 12.94 17.80
N THR A 32 -3.84 11.70 17.53
CA THR A 32 -5.00 11.37 16.72
C THR A 32 -5.98 10.45 17.43
N ASP A 33 -7.11 10.18 16.83
CA ASP A 33 -8.15 9.26 17.32
C ASP A 33 -8.67 8.37 16.17
N VAL A 34 -9.31 7.27 16.51
CA VAL A 34 -9.82 6.28 15.54
C VAL A 34 -10.73 6.91 14.49
N LYS A 35 -11.57 7.86 14.89
CA LYS A 35 -12.50 8.54 13.98
C LYS A 35 -11.75 9.38 12.94
N THR A 36 -10.76 10.12 13.39
CA THR A 36 -9.90 10.95 12.51
C THR A 36 -9.12 10.08 11.53
N GLU A 37 -8.55 8.96 12.00
CA GLU A 37 -7.82 8.02 11.14
C GLU A 37 -8.72 7.37 10.08
N VAL A 38 -9.93 6.96 10.43
CA VAL A 38 -10.89 6.39 9.47
C VAL A 38 -11.29 7.42 8.42
N ILE A 39 -11.57 8.67 8.82
CA ILE A 39 -11.92 9.74 7.88
C ILE A 39 -10.73 10.07 6.97
N ALA A 40 -9.53 10.16 7.51
CA ALA A 40 -8.31 10.40 6.75
C ALA A 40 -8.05 9.27 5.74
N GLY A 41 -8.18 8.01 6.17
CA GLY A 41 -8.04 6.84 5.30
C GLY A 41 -9.06 6.81 4.18
N LEU A 42 -10.33 7.12 4.46
CA LEU A 42 -11.38 7.21 3.45
C LEU A 42 -11.11 8.34 2.45
N THR A 43 -10.68 9.50 2.93
CA THR A 43 -10.32 10.65 2.08
C THR A 43 -9.15 10.29 1.16
N THR A 44 -8.12 9.67 1.69
CA THR A 44 -6.96 9.18 0.92
C THR A 44 -7.40 8.16 -0.12
N PHE A 45 -8.24 7.19 0.25
CA PHE A 45 -8.78 6.21 -0.70
C PHE A 45 -9.54 6.88 -1.83
N MET A 46 -10.45 7.82 -1.53
CA MET A 46 -11.23 8.51 -2.56
C MET A 46 -10.37 9.32 -3.52
N THR A 47 -9.30 9.95 -3.04
CA THR A 47 -8.37 10.70 -3.91
C THR A 47 -7.56 9.79 -4.82
N MET A 48 -7.33 8.53 -4.43
CA MET A 48 -6.53 7.55 -5.19
C MET A 48 -7.37 6.55 -5.99
N ALA A 49 -8.69 6.46 -5.73
CA ALA A 49 -9.57 5.45 -6.33
C ALA A 49 -9.58 5.47 -7.86
N TYR A 50 -9.33 6.61 -8.49
CA TYR A 50 -9.26 6.74 -9.94
C TYR A 50 -8.17 5.86 -10.58
N ILE A 51 -7.10 5.52 -9.84
CA ILE A 51 -6.01 4.67 -10.31
C ILE A 51 -6.51 3.27 -10.69
N ILE A 52 -7.58 2.78 -10.04
CA ILE A 52 -8.20 1.49 -10.31
C ILE A 52 -8.61 1.35 -11.79
N PHE A 53 -8.98 2.45 -12.41
CA PHE A 53 -9.40 2.49 -13.82
C PHE A 53 -8.31 3.04 -14.74
N VAL A 54 -7.66 4.13 -14.35
CA VAL A 54 -6.67 4.82 -15.21
C VAL A 54 -5.40 3.97 -15.39
N ASN A 55 -4.96 3.24 -14.38
CA ASN A 55 -3.78 2.39 -14.53
C ASN A 55 -3.99 1.23 -15.52
N PRO A 56 -5.10 0.46 -15.45
CA PRO A 56 -5.41 -0.54 -16.47
C PRO A 56 -5.60 0.06 -17.87
N ASP A 57 -6.17 1.26 -17.97
CA ASP A 57 -6.35 1.93 -19.25
C ASP A 57 -5.00 2.24 -19.92
N ILE A 58 -4.06 2.81 -19.17
CA ILE A 58 -2.70 3.09 -19.67
C ILE A 58 -1.98 1.79 -20.07
N LEU A 59 -2.02 0.75 -19.25
CA LEU A 59 -1.29 -0.50 -19.51
C LEU A 59 -1.96 -1.36 -20.59
N SER A 60 -3.26 -1.23 -20.80
CA SER A 60 -3.94 -1.91 -21.89
C SER A 60 -3.52 -1.38 -23.28
N ALA A 61 -3.03 -0.15 -23.37
CA ALA A 61 -2.40 0.37 -24.58
C ALA A 61 -1.15 -0.43 -25.00
N ALA A 62 -0.49 -1.11 -24.07
CA ALA A 62 0.60 -2.06 -24.34
C ALA A 62 0.12 -3.47 -24.75
N GLY A 63 -1.19 -3.69 -24.86
CA GLY A 63 -1.78 -4.99 -25.17
C GLY A 63 -2.04 -5.88 -23.95
N MET A 64 -1.95 -5.36 -22.74
CA MET A 64 -2.28 -6.10 -21.52
C MET A 64 -3.80 -6.18 -21.31
N PRO A 65 -4.35 -7.33 -20.83
CA PRO A 65 -5.78 -7.46 -20.58
C PRO A 65 -6.23 -6.52 -19.44
N PHE A 66 -7.16 -5.61 -19.72
CA PHE A 66 -7.65 -4.61 -18.77
C PHE A 66 -8.05 -5.18 -17.40
N GLY A 67 -8.88 -6.25 -17.39
CA GLY A 67 -9.35 -6.87 -16.15
C GLY A 67 -8.23 -7.49 -15.31
N ALA A 68 -7.23 -8.10 -15.95
CA ALA A 68 -6.07 -8.66 -15.26
C ALA A 68 -5.23 -7.56 -14.60
N VAL A 69 -4.99 -6.47 -15.33
CA VAL A 69 -4.25 -5.30 -14.82
C VAL A 69 -5.01 -4.64 -13.68
N MET A 70 -6.34 -4.48 -13.81
CA MET A 70 -7.17 -3.90 -12.76
C MET A 70 -7.08 -4.73 -11.46
N THR A 71 -7.23 -6.05 -11.57
CA THR A 71 -7.11 -6.95 -10.41
C THR A 71 -5.72 -6.87 -9.79
N ALA A 72 -4.66 -6.91 -10.59
CA ALA A 72 -3.29 -6.79 -10.11
C ALA A 72 -3.04 -5.45 -9.42
N THR A 73 -3.55 -4.35 -9.99
CA THR A 73 -3.44 -3.00 -9.40
C THR A 73 -4.10 -2.92 -8.04
N VAL A 74 -5.34 -3.39 -7.92
CA VAL A 74 -6.09 -3.35 -6.65
C VAL A 74 -5.42 -4.21 -5.59
N LEU A 75 -5.04 -5.44 -5.93
CA LEU A 75 -4.41 -6.37 -4.99
C LEU A 75 -3.04 -5.85 -4.54
N SER A 76 -2.19 -5.42 -5.47
CA SER A 76 -0.85 -4.93 -5.11
C SER A 76 -0.92 -3.65 -4.27
N ALA A 77 -1.73 -2.67 -4.66
CA ALA A 77 -1.92 -1.43 -3.90
C ALA A 77 -2.53 -1.70 -2.52
N GLY A 78 -3.54 -2.56 -2.43
CA GLY A 78 -4.17 -2.92 -1.16
C GLY A 78 -3.23 -3.63 -0.22
N ILE A 79 -2.56 -4.69 -0.68
CA ILE A 79 -1.63 -5.47 0.14
C ILE A 79 -0.45 -4.60 0.61
N THR A 80 0.17 -3.83 -0.28
CA THR A 80 1.32 -2.98 0.09
C THR A 80 0.93 -1.86 1.04
N THR A 81 -0.24 -1.25 0.86
CA THR A 81 -0.75 -0.22 1.78
C THR A 81 -1.03 -0.79 3.17
N ILE A 82 -1.67 -1.97 3.25
CA ILE A 82 -1.93 -2.65 4.53
C ILE A 82 -0.62 -3.02 5.23
N LEU A 83 0.33 -3.61 4.49
CA LEU A 83 1.63 -3.96 5.05
C LEU A 83 2.42 -2.72 5.54
N ALA A 84 2.39 -1.62 4.79
CA ALA A 84 3.02 -0.38 5.20
C ALA A 84 2.37 0.19 6.47
N GLY A 85 1.05 0.16 6.58
CA GLY A 85 0.32 0.59 7.77
C GLY A 85 0.63 -0.26 9.00
N LEU A 86 0.68 -1.59 8.85
CA LEU A 86 0.90 -2.52 9.96
C LEU A 86 2.38 -2.59 10.41
N ILE A 87 3.32 -2.55 9.46
CA ILE A 87 4.75 -2.74 9.76
C ILE A 87 5.43 -1.41 10.09
N ALA A 88 5.20 -0.39 9.25
CA ALA A 88 5.85 0.90 9.39
C ALA A 88 5.08 1.88 10.27
N ASN A 89 3.80 1.60 10.57
CA ASN A 89 2.89 2.49 11.32
C ASN A 89 2.82 3.91 10.72
N TYR A 90 2.90 4.00 9.39
CA TYR A 90 2.76 5.26 8.66
C TYR A 90 1.44 5.28 7.87
N PRO A 91 0.67 6.38 7.92
CA PRO A 91 -0.62 6.51 7.23
C PRO A 91 -0.46 6.85 5.74
N TYR A 92 0.39 6.11 5.02
CA TYR A 92 0.60 6.30 3.59
C TYR A 92 -0.14 5.23 2.79
N ALA A 93 -0.88 5.67 1.77
CA ALA A 93 -1.40 4.77 0.76
C ALA A 93 -0.38 4.64 -0.38
N LEU A 94 -0.11 3.39 -0.76
CA LEU A 94 0.84 3.05 -1.82
C LEU A 94 0.10 2.63 -3.08
N ALA A 95 0.48 3.22 -4.19
CA ALA A 95 -0.08 2.88 -5.50
C ALA A 95 0.97 3.06 -6.61
N SER A 96 0.64 2.56 -7.82
CA SER A 96 1.52 2.66 -8.97
C SER A 96 1.71 4.10 -9.44
N GLY A 97 2.94 4.43 -9.85
CA GLY A 97 3.26 5.75 -10.44
C GLY A 97 2.86 5.81 -11.91
N MET A 98 1.87 6.64 -12.25
CA MET A 98 1.32 6.69 -13.61
C MET A 98 2.33 7.10 -14.67
N GLY A 99 3.26 8.00 -14.36
CA GLY A 99 4.32 8.40 -15.28
C GLY A 99 5.21 7.24 -15.70
N LEU A 100 5.59 6.37 -14.73
CA LEU A 100 6.36 5.16 -15.01
C LEU A 100 5.53 4.13 -15.78
N ASN A 101 4.24 4.02 -15.52
CA ASN A 101 3.35 3.11 -16.22
C ASN A 101 3.13 3.55 -17.69
N ALA A 102 3.02 4.84 -17.93
CA ALA A 102 2.97 5.39 -19.29
C ALA A 102 4.30 5.15 -20.03
N PHE A 103 5.44 5.38 -19.38
CA PHE A 103 6.75 5.05 -19.94
C PHE A 103 6.87 3.55 -20.27
N PHE A 104 6.44 2.69 -19.36
CA PHE A 104 6.38 1.24 -19.59
C PHE A 104 5.52 0.91 -20.81
N ALA A 105 4.28 1.44 -20.87
CA ALA A 105 3.32 1.12 -21.93
C ALA A 105 3.76 1.59 -23.31
N PHE A 106 4.28 2.82 -23.43
CA PHE A 106 4.55 3.45 -24.72
C PHE A 106 6.00 3.36 -25.18
N VAL A 107 6.94 3.14 -24.27
CA VAL A 107 8.37 3.08 -24.61
C VAL A 107 8.94 1.68 -24.44
N VAL A 108 8.84 1.10 -23.26
CA VAL A 108 9.50 -0.18 -22.95
C VAL A 108 8.81 -1.34 -23.63
N SER A 109 7.49 -1.43 -23.54
CA SER A 109 6.73 -2.53 -24.14
C SER A 109 6.69 -2.47 -25.66
N ALA A 110 6.83 -1.29 -26.26
CA ALA A 110 6.89 -1.12 -27.71
C ALA A 110 8.12 -1.77 -28.34
N GLN A 111 9.19 -1.98 -27.58
CA GLN A 111 10.44 -2.56 -28.11
C GLN A 111 10.45 -4.08 -28.10
N ALA A 112 9.88 -4.73 -27.08
CA ALA A 112 10.01 -6.17 -26.88
C ALA A 112 8.69 -6.86 -26.45
N GLY A 113 7.58 -6.12 -26.44
CA GLY A 113 6.31 -6.58 -25.93
C GLY A 113 6.19 -6.47 -24.41
N TRP A 114 4.96 -6.44 -23.93
CA TRP A 114 4.68 -6.21 -22.50
C TRP A 114 5.18 -7.35 -21.60
N GLN A 115 5.25 -8.60 -22.10
CA GLN A 115 5.73 -9.75 -21.32
C GLN A 115 7.22 -9.61 -20.98
N ALA A 116 8.04 -9.27 -21.97
CA ALA A 116 9.47 -9.05 -21.76
C ALA A 116 9.71 -7.78 -20.90
N ALA A 117 8.93 -6.73 -21.13
CA ALA A 117 8.97 -5.51 -20.33
C ALA A 117 8.65 -5.78 -18.85
N LEU A 118 7.65 -6.61 -18.53
CA LEU A 118 7.35 -7.03 -17.15
C LEU A 118 8.52 -7.81 -16.52
N GLY A 119 9.22 -8.63 -17.31
CA GLY A 119 10.43 -9.31 -16.85
C GLY A 119 11.51 -8.33 -16.41
N VAL A 120 11.73 -7.25 -17.17
CA VAL A 120 12.67 -6.17 -16.79
C VAL A 120 12.25 -5.47 -15.51
N VAL A 121 10.96 -5.14 -15.36
CA VAL A 121 10.42 -4.54 -14.13
C VAL A 121 10.61 -5.47 -12.94
N PHE A 122 10.34 -6.76 -13.10
CA PHE A 122 10.56 -7.75 -12.03
C PHE A 122 12.02 -7.82 -11.61
N LEU A 123 12.95 -7.90 -12.56
CA LEU A 123 14.39 -7.90 -12.26
C LEU A 123 14.82 -6.61 -11.56
N SER A 124 14.32 -5.48 -12.00
CA SER A 124 14.57 -4.19 -11.34
C SER A 124 14.08 -4.18 -9.88
N GLY A 125 12.90 -4.74 -9.64
CA GLY A 125 12.36 -4.89 -8.28
C GLY A 125 13.22 -5.81 -7.40
N VAL A 126 13.73 -6.92 -7.94
CA VAL A 126 14.64 -7.83 -7.22
C VAL A 126 15.95 -7.12 -6.89
N VAL A 127 16.55 -6.41 -7.82
CA VAL A 127 17.78 -5.63 -7.60
C VAL A 127 17.55 -4.57 -6.50
N PHE A 128 16.43 -3.85 -6.58
CA PHE A 128 16.07 -2.87 -5.55
C PHE A 128 15.90 -3.51 -4.16
N LEU A 129 15.26 -4.67 -4.09
CA LEU A 129 15.10 -5.42 -2.84
C LEU A 129 16.46 -5.83 -2.26
N ILE A 130 17.38 -6.32 -3.08
CA ILE A 130 18.74 -6.67 -2.64
C ILE A 130 19.46 -5.43 -2.10
N LEU A 131 19.38 -4.30 -2.80
CA LEU A 131 19.98 -3.04 -2.35
C LEU A 131 19.36 -2.55 -1.03
N ALA A 132 18.05 -2.72 -0.85
CA ALA A 132 17.37 -2.38 0.39
C ALA A 132 17.84 -3.25 1.56
N LEU A 133 17.94 -4.55 1.36
CA LEU A 133 18.37 -5.51 2.41
C LEU A 133 19.86 -5.38 2.78
N THR A 134 20.70 -5.01 1.83
CA THR A 134 22.14 -4.78 2.09
C THR A 134 22.43 -3.44 2.76
N GLY A 135 21.43 -2.58 2.92
CA GLY A 135 21.60 -1.24 3.50
C GLY A 135 22.30 -0.25 2.57
N ALA A 136 22.56 -0.61 1.31
CA ALA A 136 23.18 0.27 0.33
C ALA A 136 22.36 1.55 0.07
N ILE A 137 21.04 1.48 0.28
CA ILE A 137 20.14 2.65 0.17
C ILE A 137 20.51 3.72 1.21
N ASN A 138 20.89 3.34 2.44
CA ASN A 138 21.29 4.30 3.48
C ASN A 138 22.58 5.05 3.10
N VAL A 139 23.48 4.39 2.36
CA VAL A 139 24.72 5.02 1.86
C VAL A 139 24.40 6.01 0.73
N ILE A 140 23.45 5.68 -0.12
CA ILE A 140 22.97 6.55 -1.20
C ILE A 140 22.27 7.78 -0.62
N ASP A 141 21.38 7.59 0.35
CA ASP A 141 20.65 8.67 1.04
C ASP A 141 21.62 9.64 1.76
N ALA A 142 22.63 9.10 2.42
CA ALA A 142 23.66 9.91 3.09
C ALA A 142 24.59 10.65 2.11
N SER A 143 24.58 10.28 0.84
CA SER A 143 25.44 10.88 -0.21
C SER A 143 24.73 11.99 -0.99
N ILE A 144 23.43 12.17 -0.78
CA ILE A 144 22.63 13.24 -1.41
C ILE A 144 22.65 14.45 -0.46
N PRO A 145 23.24 15.58 -0.86
CA PRO A 145 23.32 16.79 -0.03
C PRO A 145 21.97 17.49 0.14
#